data_db0cb749c6c05a015e0973717558569b
#
_entry.id   db0cb749c6c05a015e0973717558569b
#
_cell.length_a   1.000
_cell.length_b   1.000
_cell.length_c   1.000
_cell.angle_alpha   90.00
_cell.angle_beta   90.00
_cell.angle_gamma   90.00
#
_symmetry.space_group_name_H-M   'P 1'
#
loop_
_entity.id
_entity.type
_entity.pdbx_description
1 polymer ?
#
loop_
_entity_poly.entity_id
_entity_poly.type
_entity_poly.pdbx_seq_one_letter_code
_entity_poly.pdbx_strand_id
1 'polypeptide(L)'
;MTGLKKRTREKEIETAFHSIEAFEKQLTDGGTILVKLLLDIDQKEQKKRFEKLLEKKETAWRVSQGDRERNAKYSEYAAMMEEVLYRSDTKSAPWTVIEATDRRFATVKIYMTVIHALAEAVEAVQRRRMEEQAIKAAEQVSGQQEAAEIMRQAGGNWKCFSHPFSPGQI
;
A
#
# COMPACT_ATOMS: atom_id res chain seq x y z
N MET A 1 11.80 32.76 -25.95
CA MET A 1 11.07 32.67 -24.67
C MET A 1 10.47 31.27 -24.33
N THR A 2 10.59 30.28 -25.19
CA THR A 2 9.95 28.95 -25.05
C THR A 2 10.72 27.94 -24.18
N GLY A 3 12.04 27.99 -24.15
CA GLY A 3 12.86 27.01 -23.43
C GLY A 3 12.80 27.12 -21.90
N LEU A 4 12.76 28.32 -21.35
CA LEU A 4 12.75 28.54 -19.89
C LEU A 4 11.44 28.06 -19.26
N LYS A 5 10.29 28.36 -19.88
CA LYS A 5 8.97 27.91 -19.43
C LYS A 5 8.84 26.39 -19.49
N LYS A 6 9.40 25.73 -20.49
CA LYS A 6 9.40 24.25 -20.61
C LYS A 6 10.19 23.61 -19.48
N ARG A 7 11.40 24.10 -19.20
CA ARG A 7 12.25 23.60 -18.11
C ARG A 7 11.65 23.81 -16.70
N THR A 8 10.96 24.94 -16.50
CA THR A 8 10.24 25.18 -15.23
C THR A 8 9.12 24.19 -15.03
N ARG A 9 8.32 23.95 -16.09
CA ARG A 9 7.22 22.99 -16.04
C ARG A 9 7.70 21.56 -15.82
N GLU A 10 8.81 21.14 -16.44
CA GLU A 10 9.42 19.82 -16.22
C GLU A 10 9.85 19.64 -14.76
N LYS A 11 10.49 20.65 -14.16
CA LYS A 11 10.87 20.62 -12.75
C LYS A 11 9.66 20.57 -11.81
N GLU A 12 8.59 21.31 -12.12
CA GLU A 12 7.36 21.28 -11.33
C GLU A 12 6.71 19.88 -11.36
N ILE A 13 6.69 19.23 -12.53
CA ILE A 13 6.19 17.87 -12.72
C ILE A 13 7.05 16.88 -11.91
N GLU A 14 8.37 16.98 -11.99
CA GLU A 14 9.29 16.12 -11.24
C GLU A 14 9.09 16.28 -9.73
N THR A 15 9.00 17.51 -9.25
CA THR A 15 8.71 17.79 -7.85
C THR A 15 7.37 17.22 -7.41
N ALA A 16 6.35 17.27 -8.27
CA ALA A 16 5.04 16.69 -7.98
C ALA A 16 5.11 15.16 -7.84
N PHE A 17 5.83 14.45 -8.72
CA PHE A 17 6.02 13.00 -8.61
C PHE A 17 6.78 12.61 -7.34
N HIS A 18 7.84 13.31 -6.99
CA HIS A 18 8.54 13.08 -5.72
C HIS A 18 7.64 13.31 -4.50
N SER A 19 6.77 14.32 -4.55
CA SER A 19 5.82 14.58 -3.47
C SER A 19 4.77 13.48 -3.34
N ILE A 20 4.29 12.94 -4.47
CA ILE A 20 3.37 11.79 -4.51
C ILE A 20 4.04 10.56 -3.93
N GLU A 21 5.25 10.22 -4.37
CA GLU A 21 6.01 9.07 -3.89
C GLU A 21 6.27 9.15 -2.38
N ALA A 22 6.70 10.32 -1.89
CA ALA A 22 6.94 10.56 -0.47
C ALA A 22 5.65 10.39 0.36
N PHE A 23 4.53 10.91 -0.15
CA PHE A 23 3.22 10.79 0.51
C PHE A 23 2.73 9.33 0.53
N GLU A 24 2.80 8.61 -0.60
CA GLU A 24 2.44 7.20 -0.69
C GLU A 24 3.29 6.36 0.26
N LYS A 25 4.60 6.62 0.30
CA LYS A 25 5.52 5.95 1.21
C LYS A 25 5.17 6.22 2.68
N GLN A 26 4.86 7.45 3.03
CA GLN A 26 4.44 7.79 4.40
C GLN A 26 3.19 7.02 4.82
N LEU A 27 2.20 6.89 3.92
CA LEU A 27 0.98 6.12 4.18
C LEU A 27 1.29 4.64 4.38
N THR A 28 2.09 4.04 3.51
CA THR A 28 2.43 2.62 3.58
C THR A 28 3.33 2.28 4.75
N ASP A 29 4.29 3.13 5.11
CA ASP A 29 5.11 3.00 6.31
C ASP A 29 4.26 3.09 7.59
N GLY A 30 3.18 3.90 7.55
CA GLY A 30 2.17 3.97 8.62
C GLY A 30 1.20 2.79 8.69
N GLY A 31 1.37 1.77 7.83
CA GLY A 31 0.53 0.56 7.80
C GLY A 31 -0.74 0.69 6.96
N THR A 32 -0.89 1.76 6.18
CA THR A 32 -2.01 1.90 5.23
C THR A 32 -1.79 0.99 4.03
N ILE A 33 -2.83 0.26 3.62
CA ILE A 33 -2.83 -0.52 2.39
C ILE A 33 -3.28 0.41 1.27
N LEU A 34 -2.36 0.72 0.34
CA LEU A 34 -2.63 1.58 -0.79
C LEU A 34 -2.77 0.74 -2.06
N VAL A 35 -3.96 0.76 -2.67
CA VAL A 35 -4.26 0.04 -3.91
C VAL A 35 -4.52 1.05 -5.02
N LYS A 36 -3.65 1.10 -6.03
CA LYS A 36 -3.77 1.99 -7.18
C LYS A 36 -4.32 1.22 -8.37
N LEU A 37 -5.45 1.67 -8.91
CA LEU A 37 -6.14 1.03 -10.02
C LEU A 37 -6.31 2.03 -11.17
N LEU A 38 -5.91 1.64 -12.37
CA LEU A 38 -6.24 2.35 -13.60
C LEU A 38 -7.28 1.54 -14.39
N LEU A 39 -8.46 2.10 -14.60
CA LEU A 39 -9.47 1.50 -15.47
C LEU A 39 -9.22 1.95 -16.91
N ASP A 40 -8.75 1.02 -17.72
CA ASP A 40 -8.40 1.27 -19.11
C ASP A 40 -9.50 0.82 -20.06
N ILE A 41 -9.88 1.70 -21.00
CA ILE A 41 -10.77 1.42 -22.11
C ILE A 41 -10.24 2.13 -23.37
N ASP A 42 -10.43 1.54 -24.52
CA ASP A 42 -10.03 2.15 -25.79
C ASP A 42 -10.89 3.36 -26.17
N GLN A 43 -10.40 4.17 -27.10
CA GLN A 43 -11.07 5.37 -27.57
C GLN A 43 -12.48 5.10 -28.13
N LYS A 44 -12.66 3.97 -28.82
CA LYS A 44 -13.95 3.61 -29.44
C LYS A 44 -14.97 3.26 -28.38
N GLU A 45 -14.58 2.46 -27.40
CA GLU A 45 -15.45 2.08 -26.29
C GLU A 45 -15.79 3.31 -25.43
N GLN A 46 -14.83 4.20 -25.20
CA GLN A 46 -15.07 5.46 -24.49
C GLN A 46 -16.11 6.33 -25.21
N LYS A 47 -15.93 6.53 -26.52
CA LYS A 47 -16.86 7.27 -27.37
C LYS A 47 -18.26 6.65 -27.33
N LYS A 48 -18.37 5.33 -27.53
CA LYS A 48 -19.64 4.59 -27.46
C LYS A 48 -20.35 4.77 -26.11
N ARG A 49 -19.61 4.77 -25.01
CA ARG A 49 -20.18 5.04 -23.67
C ARG A 49 -20.70 6.46 -23.53
N PHE A 50 -19.98 7.44 -24.09
CA PHE A 50 -20.43 8.84 -24.09
C PHE A 50 -21.72 9.00 -24.89
N GLU A 51 -21.78 8.43 -26.09
CA GLU A 51 -22.97 8.44 -26.93
C GLU A 51 -24.18 7.88 -26.18
N LYS A 52 -24.03 6.71 -25.56
CA LYS A 52 -25.09 6.08 -24.77
C LYS A 52 -25.54 6.92 -23.57
N LEU A 53 -24.65 7.66 -22.92
CA LEU A 53 -24.99 8.55 -21.81
C LEU A 53 -25.72 9.79 -22.31
N LEU A 54 -25.41 10.28 -23.51
CA LEU A 54 -26.04 11.44 -24.12
C LEU A 54 -27.43 11.17 -24.68
N GLU A 55 -27.80 9.92 -24.97
CA GLU A 55 -29.14 9.55 -25.44
C GLU A 55 -30.25 9.87 -24.44
N LYS A 56 -29.92 9.88 -23.13
CA LYS A 56 -30.90 10.09 -22.06
C LYS A 56 -30.63 11.41 -21.35
N LYS A 57 -31.65 12.25 -21.21
CA LYS A 57 -31.57 13.54 -20.51
C LYS A 57 -31.04 13.41 -19.06
N GLU A 58 -31.44 12.33 -18.38
CA GLU A 58 -31.06 12.03 -16.99
C GLU A 58 -29.58 11.71 -16.84
N THR A 59 -28.89 11.31 -17.91
CA THR A 59 -27.47 10.92 -17.89
C THR A 59 -26.57 11.81 -18.73
N ALA A 60 -27.17 12.67 -19.60
CA ALA A 60 -26.41 13.51 -20.53
C ALA A 60 -25.46 14.48 -19.81
N TRP A 61 -25.81 14.95 -18.62
CA TRP A 61 -24.98 15.85 -17.81
C TRP A 61 -23.65 15.21 -17.37
N ARG A 62 -23.53 13.87 -17.43
CA ARG A 62 -22.33 13.12 -17.05
C ARG A 62 -21.22 13.22 -18.09
N VAL A 63 -21.51 13.73 -19.27
CA VAL A 63 -20.55 13.90 -20.37
C VAL A 63 -20.34 15.39 -20.61
N SER A 64 -19.24 15.91 -20.13
CA SER A 64 -18.85 17.31 -20.34
C SER A 64 -18.21 17.52 -21.72
N GLN A 65 -18.08 18.78 -22.12
CA GLN A 65 -17.30 19.14 -23.32
C GLN A 65 -15.84 18.69 -23.19
N GLY A 66 -15.24 18.83 -22.00
CA GLY A 66 -13.88 18.39 -21.74
C GLY A 66 -13.69 16.88 -21.92
N ASP A 67 -14.72 16.06 -21.66
CA ASP A 67 -14.64 14.60 -21.90
C ASP A 67 -14.58 14.29 -23.40
N ARG A 68 -15.33 15.01 -24.21
CA ARG A 68 -15.26 14.88 -25.68
C ARG A 68 -13.93 15.35 -26.24
N GLU A 69 -13.39 16.45 -25.74
CA GLU A 69 -12.07 16.94 -26.14
C GLU A 69 -10.96 15.95 -25.77
N ARG A 70 -11.03 15.36 -24.58
CA ARG A 70 -10.10 14.30 -24.15
C ARG A 70 -10.21 13.05 -25.02
N ASN A 71 -11.43 12.63 -25.38
CA ASN A 71 -11.61 11.52 -26.31
C ASN A 71 -11.06 11.84 -27.71
N ALA A 72 -11.25 13.06 -28.22
CA ALA A 72 -10.69 13.48 -29.50
C ALA A 72 -9.15 13.45 -29.50
N LYS A 73 -8.52 13.69 -28.36
CA LYS A 73 -7.06 13.66 -28.16
C LYS A 73 -6.61 12.41 -27.37
N TYR A 74 -7.32 11.30 -27.52
CA TYR A 74 -7.13 10.09 -26.73
C TYR A 74 -5.67 9.65 -26.69
N SER A 75 -4.97 9.60 -27.83
CA SER A 75 -3.58 9.18 -27.89
C SER A 75 -2.61 10.07 -27.10
N GLU A 76 -2.85 11.38 -27.06
CA GLU A 76 -2.05 12.31 -26.27
C GLU A 76 -2.26 12.06 -24.75
N TYR A 77 -3.52 11.84 -24.36
CA TYR A 77 -3.84 11.54 -22.94
C TYR A 77 -3.39 10.15 -22.52
N ALA A 78 -3.46 9.16 -23.42
CA ALA A 78 -2.92 7.82 -23.17
C ALA A 78 -1.41 7.86 -22.92
N ALA A 79 -0.65 8.56 -23.76
CA ALA A 79 0.79 8.72 -23.56
C ALA A 79 1.14 9.44 -22.24
N MET A 80 0.37 10.48 -21.86
CA MET A 80 0.54 11.13 -20.56
C MET A 80 0.25 10.16 -19.40
N MET A 81 -0.77 9.31 -19.53
CA MET A 81 -1.12 8.33 -18.51
C MET A 81 -0.05 7.25 -18.37
N GLU A 82 0.52 6.77 -19.48
CA GLU A 82 1.66 5.86 -19.46
C GLU A 82 2.86 6.45 -18.71
N GLU A 83 3.15 7.74 -18.92
CA GLU A 83 4.20 8.43 -18.17
C GLU A 83 3.88 8.52 -16.68
N VAL A 84 2.63 8.83 -16.31
CA VAL A 84 2.18 8.85 -14.91
C VAL A 84 2.35 7.48 -14.26
N LEU A 85 1.90 6.41 -14.93
CA LEU A 85 2.07 5.04 -14.46
C LEU A 85 3.55 4.73 -14.24
N TYR A 86 4.38 4.96 -15.24
CA TYR A 86 5.81 4.67 -15.19
C TYR A 86 6.53 5.40 -14.04
N ARG A 87 6.21 6.70 -13.84
CA ARG A 87 6.88 7.53 -12.82
C ARG A 87 6.37 7.29 -11.40
N SER A 88 5.13 6.85 -11.24
CA SER A 88 4.52 6.64 -9.92
C SER A 88 4.27 5.17 -9.57
N ASP A 89 4.78 4.23 -10.38
CA ASP A 89 4.76 2.81 -10.06
C ASP A 89 5.88 2.49 -9.06
N THR A 90 5.49 2.27 -7.81
CA THR A 90 6.44 2.01 -6.72
C THR A 90 6.24 0.62 -6.14
N LYS A 91 7.28 0.06 -5.53
CA LYS A 91 7.19 -1.25 -4.86
C LYS A 91 6.22 -1.25 -3.68
N SER A 92 6.09 -0.12 -2.99
CA SER A 92 5.19 0.03 -1.84
C SER A 92 3.74 0.26 -2.25
N ALA A 93 3.51 0.76 -3.46
CA ALA A 93 2.20 1.06 -3.99
C ALA A 93 2.19 0.87 -5.52
N PRO A 94 2.16 -0.39 -6.01
CA PRO A 94 2.16 -0.67 -7.44
C PRO A 94 0.81 -0.33 -8.08
N TRP A 95 0.86 0.03 -9.37
CA TRP A 95 -0.33 0.19 -10.18
C TRP A 95 -0.84 -1.15 -10.71
N THR A 96 -2.15 -1.30 -10.70
CA THR A 96 -2.83 -2.40 -11.41
C THR A 96 -3.71 -1.82 -12.51
N VAL A 97 -3.41 -2.17 -13.75
CA VAL A 97 -4.25 -1.81 -14.90
C VAL A 97 -5.40 -2.79 -15.02
N ILE A 98 -6.62 -2.26 -15.08
CA ILE A 98 -7.87 -3.00 -15.18
C ILE A 98 -8.45 -2.78 -16.58
N GLU A 99 -8.52 -3.81 -17.40
CA GLU A 99 -9.15 -3.78 -18.71
C GLU A 99 -10.67 -3.63 -18.53
N ALA A 100 -11.16 -2.40 -18.68
CA ALA A 100 -12.53 -2.05 -18.31
C ALA A 100 -13.53 -2.03 -19.47
N THR A 101 -13.17 -2.61 -20.61
CA THR A 101 -14.08 -2.78 -21.76
C THR A 101 -15.25 -3.70 -21.39
N ASP A 102 -14.98 -4.84 -20.76
CA ASP A 102 -15.99 -5.67 -20.12
C ASP A 102 -16.14 -5.26 -18.64
N ARG A 103 -17.33 -4.74 -18.30
CA ARG A 103 -17.61 -4.28 -16.93
C ARG A 103 -17.62 -5.40 -15.90
N ARG A 104 -18.05 -6.61 -16.28
CA ARG A 104 -18.12 -7.76 -15.36
C ARG A 104 -16.70 -8.21 -15.05
N PHE A 105 -15.87 -8.35 -16.07
CA PHE A 105 -14.46 -8.66 -15.92
C PHE A 105 -13.76 -7.61 -15.03
N ALA A 106 -13.93 -6.32 -15.36
CA ALA A 106 -13.34 -5.24 -14.58
C ALA A 106 -13.76 -5.29 -13.10
N THR A 107 -15.05 -5.52 -12.83
CA THR A 107 -15.56 -5.64 -11.47
C THR A 107 -14.87 -6.77 -10.72
N VAL A 108 -14.79 -7.96 -11.31
CA VAL A 108 -14.14 -9.13 -10.69
C VAL A 108 -12.65 -8.85 -10.46
N LYS A 109 -11.93 -8.29 -11.46
CA LYS A 109 -10.51 -7.97 -11.34
C LYS A 109 -10.24 -6.95 -10.24
N ILE A 110 -11.07 -5.90 -10.09
CA ILE A 110 -10.98 -4.93 -9.01
C ILE A 110 -11.12 -5.62 -7.65
N TYR A 111 -12.18 -6.43 -7.44
CA TYR A 111 -12.37 -7.13 -6.18
C TYR A 111 -11.23 -8.09 -5.87
N MET A 112 -10.76 -8.84 -6.85
CA MET A 112 -9.63 -9.76 -6.67
C MET A 112 -8.35 -9.02 -6.29
N THR A 113 -8.06 -7.88 -6.93
CA THR A 113 -6.90 -7.06 -6.58
C THR A 113 -6.96 -6.54 -5.16
N VAL A 114 -8.14 -6.05 -4.72
CA VAL A 114 -8.32 -5.57 -3.34
C VAL A 114 -8.21 -6.72 -2.33
N ILE A 115 -8.83 -7.88 -2.62
CA ILE A 115 -8.74 -9.06 -1.75
C ILE A 115 -7.29 -9.52 -1.62
N HIS A 116 -6.53 -9.57 -2.72
CA HIS A 116 -5.11 -9.92 -2.70
C HIS A 116 -4.29 -8.97 -1.82
N ALA A 117 -4.46 -7.66 -2.01
CA ALA A 117 -3.76 -6.67 -1.21
C ALA A 117 -4.07 -6.79 0.29
N LEU A 118 -5.33 -7.08 0.64
CA LEU A 118 -5.74 -7.32 2.02
C LEU A 118 -5.14 -8.62 2.58
N ALA A 119 -5.14 -9.70 1.80
CA ALA A 119 -4.57 -10.98 2.21
C ALA A 119 -3.06 -10.86 2.49
N GLU A 120 -2.31 -10.25 1.58
CA GLU A 120 -0.87 -10.00 1.75
C GLU A 120 -0.58 -9.15 3.00
N ALA A 121 -1.39 -8.12 3.26
CA ALA A 121 -1.24 -7.30 4.45
C ALA A 121 -1.50 -8.08 5.74
N VAL A 122 -2.53 -8.93 5.77
CA VAL A 122 -2.82 -9.80 6.93
C VAL A 122 -1.66 -10.77 7.18
N GLU A 123 -1.15 -11.43 6.14
CA GLU A 123 -0.01 -12.33 6.24
C GLU A 123 1.25 -11.60 6.73
N ALA A 124 1.50 -10.38 6.26
CA ALA A 124 2.63 -9.57 6.71
C ALA A 124 2.53 -9.22 8.20
N VAL A 125 1.33 -8.87 8.69
CA VAL A 125 1.09 -8.63 10.13
C VAL A 125 1.30 -9.90 10.95
N GLN A 126 0.82 -11.04 10.48
CA GLN A 126 0.99 -12.31 11.16
C GLN A 126 2.47 -12.70 11.26
N ARG A 127 3.23 -12.56 10.17
CA ARG A 127 4.69 -12.82 10.17
C ARG A 127 5.41 -11.94 11.19
N ARG A 128 5.15 -10.63 11.21
CA ARG A 128 5.76 -9.72 12.20
C ARG A 128 5.46 -10.13 13.64
N ARG A 129 4.22 -10.49 13.93
CA ARG A 129 3.85 -10.97 15.28
C ARG A 129 4.59 -12.24 15.67
N MET A 130 4.73 -13.19 14.74
CA MET A 130 5.48 -14.42 14.99
C MET A 130 6.97 -14.14 15.22
N GLU A 131 7.57 -13.26 14.42
CA GLU A 131 8.96 -12.82 14.58
C GLU A 131 9.19 -12.13 15.93
N GLU A 132 8.31 -11.22 16.33
CA GLU A 132 8.38 -10.55 17.63
C GLU A 132 8.24 -11.53 18.80
N GLN A 133 7.35 -12.52 18.67
CA GLN A 133 7.21 -13.58 19.69
C GLN A 133 8.44 -14.46 19.76
N ALA A 134 9.03 -14.82 18.63
CA ALA A 134 10.25 -15.62 18.58
C ALA A 134 11.44 -14.86 19.20
N ILE A 135 11.58 -13.58 18.94
CA ILE A 135 12.62 -12.73 19.53
C ILE A 135 12.45 -12.67 21.06
N LYS A 136 11.23 -12.38 21.55
CA LYS A 136 10.94 -12.36 23.00
C LYS A 136 11.22 -13.70 23.68
N ALA A 137 10.87 -14.80 23.02
CA ALA A 137 11.16 -16.12 23.54
C ALA A 137 12.67 -16.39 23.63
N ALA A 138 13.44 -16.02 22.60
CA ALA A 138 14.89 -16.14 22.59
C ALA A 138 15.56 -15.30 23.68
N GLU A 139 15.12 -14.08 23.88
CA GLU A 139 15.60 -13.18 24.96
C GLU A 139 15.35 -13.79 26.36
N GLN A 140 14.16 -14.39 26.58
CA GLN A 140 13.84 -15.05 27.84
C GLN A 140 14.75 -16.25 28.11
N VAL A 141 15.02 -17.08 27.10
CA VAL A 141 15.93 -18.24 27.22
C VAL A 141 17.35 -17.77 27.51
N SER A 142 17.84 -16.75 26.80
CA SER A 142 19.18 -16.17 27.02
C SER A 142 19.32 -15.61 28.43
N GLY A 143 18.34 -14.84 28.90
CA GLY A 143 18.33 -14.31 30.26
C GLY A 143 18.30 -15.37 31.35
N GLN A 144 17.58 -16.48 31.13
CA GLN A 144 17.57 -17.61 32.06
C GLN A 144 18.93 -18.35 32.09
N GLN A 145 19.57 -18.50 30.93
CA GLN A 145 20.90 -19.14 30.85
C GLN A 145 21.97 -18.26 31.53
N GLU A 146 21.93 -16.96 31.32
CA GLU A 146 22.83 -16.01 31.95
C GLU A 146 22.66 -15.96 33.46
N ALA A 147 21.41 -15.94 33.95
CA ALA A 147 21.10 -16.02 35.40
C ALA A 147 21.59 -17.35 36.02
N ALA A 148 21.37 -18.46 35.33
CA ALA A 148 21.86 -19.77 35.80
C ALA A 148 23.40 -19.84 35.82
N GLU A 149 24.09 -19.22 34.89
CA GLU A 149 25.56 -19.16 34.87
C GLU A 149 26.10 -18.28 36.00
N ILE A 150 25.48 -17.10 36.24
CA ILE A 150 25.82 -16.21 37.37
C ILE A 150 25.64 -16.97 38.71
N MET A 151 24.53 -17.71 38.87
CA MET A 151 24.32 -18.55 40.06
C MET A 151 25.35 -19.65 40.21
N ARG A 152 25.80 -20.25 39.13
CA ARG A 152 26.85 -21.29 39.11
C ARG A 152 28.22 -20.71 39.47
N GLN A 153 28.55 -19.52 38.97
CA GLN A 153 29.81 -18.78 39.25
C GLN A 153 29.84 -18.22 40.68
N ALA A 154 28.70 -17.79 41.24
CA ALA A 154 28.58 -17.33 42.61
C ALA A 154 28.82 -18.43 43.67
N GLY A 155 29.15 -19.63 43.22
CA GLY A 155 29.58 -20.74 44.06
C GLY A 155 28.57 -21.12 45.12
N GLY A 156 27.94 -22.25 44.95
CA GLY A 156 26.96 -22.97 45.76
C GLY A 156 26.92 -22.80 47.28
N ASN A 157 26.83 -21.63 47.82
CA ASN A 157 26.77 -21.39 49.26
C ASN A 157 25.43 -20.76 49.70
N TRP A 158 24.34 -21.14 49.04
CA TRP A 158 23.00 -20.76 49.46
C TRP A 158 22.28 -21.87 50.26
N LYS A 159 23.01 -22.64 51.07
CA LYS A 159 22.40 -23.65 51.96
C LYS A 159 21.89 -23.13 53.28
N CYS A 160 21.79 -21.83 53.47
CA CYS A 160 21.36 -21.25 54.74
C CYS A 160 20.25 -20.24 54.65
N PHE A 161 19.12 -20.55 54.01
CA PHE A 161 17.87 -19.85 54.24
C PHE A 161 16.64 -20.72 53.91
N SER A 162 16.63 -21.93 54.48
CA SER A 162 15.42 -22.74 54.55
C SER A 162 14.92 -22.66 56.00
N HIS A 163 14.33 -21.53 56.37
CA HIS A 163 13.42 -21.50 57.50
C HIS A 163 11.99 -21.42 56.93
N PRO A 164 11.17 -22.45 57.23
CA PRO A 164 9.77 -22.36 56.89
C PRO A 164 9.11 -21.33 57.81
N PHE A 165 8.59 -20.26 57.21
CA PHE A 165 7.68 -19.36 57.91
C PHE A 165 6.38 -20.13 58.15
N SER A 166 6.17 -20.53 59.43
CA SER A 166 4.87 -21.04 59.87
C SER A 166 3.90 -19.87 60.00
N PRO A 167 2.77 -19.86 59.30
CA PRO A 167 1.70 -18.92 59.61
C PRO A 167 0.83 -19.48 60.71
N GLY A 168 1.00 -18.93 61.91
CA GLY A 168 0.12 -19.28 63.03
C GLY A 168 0.46 -18.55 64.31
N GLN A 169 -0.45 -17.68 64.69
CA GLN A 169 -0.67 -17.00 65.97
C GLN A 169 -0.45 -15.45 65.88
N ILE A 170 -1.46 -14.69 65.56
CA ILE A 170 -2.33 -13.93 66.48
C ILE A 170 -3.57 -13.50 65.69
#